data_0d95b285456308fab904eff593bac0cc
#
_entry.id   0d95b285456308fab904eff593bac0cc
#
_cell.length_a   1.000
_cell.length_b   1.000
_cell.length_c   1.000
_cell.angle_alpha   90.00
_cell.angle_beta   90.00
_cell.angle_gamma   90.00
#
_symmetry.space_group_name_H-M   'P 1'
#
loop_
_entity.id
_entity.type
_entity.pdbx_description
1 polymer ?
#
loop_
_entity_poly.entity_id
_entity_poly.type
_entity_poly.pdbx_seq_one_letter_code
_entity_poly.pdbx_strand_id
1 'polypeptide(L)'
;MAFNEPVLLKRIHNDPSRRKLHWYDDYVATGGYAALRKSIDMQSADIIKTVTDSGLRGRGGAGFSAGQKWSFIPKEKKGPHYLAVNADESEPGTFKDRYLIDYDPHSMLEGIAIAAMATQCDVAYIFIRGEYHRQAKVLERAIQEAYDNKVFGQQGIFGSKHKLECYVHRGAGAYICGEETGLLEALEGKRGWPRNKPPFPAIAGAFAKPTVINNVETLCCVPHIIERGPEWFKSMGTKSSPGPKLYGMSGHVNRPGCYEHELGITLDFAINTLAGGMKGGKHKGTICGGISMGVLGPDQLDIKLDFDDVRFRGGCLGLGTAGMIVMNEHTDMVLALRNCVRFYAHESCGQCTPCREGSAWMRKILDRIVDGMGRAKDIDMLMELEKTMGIMPGTTICGLADGTSWATRTFINKYYDEFAARCPDVPEPTDGTGVDGTSAGTPGSTGAPGVVGTPGTVPLTINRGRRNVVTPMGSNTR
;
A
#
# COMPACT_ATOMS: atom_id res chain seq x y z
N MET A 1 7.66 -19.20 -16.00
CA MET A 1 8.68 -18.56 -16.87
C MET A 1 9.45 -17.57 -16.00
N ALA A 2 10.75 -17.43 -16.18
CA ALA A 2 11.49 -16.41 -15.45
C ALA A 2 11.02 -15.01 -15.90
N PHE A 3 10.91 -14.06 -14.96
CA PHE A 3 10.63 -12.66 -15.25
C PHE A 3 11.84 -12.08 -16.03
N ASN A 4 11.72 -12.01 -17.34
CA ASN A 4 12.88 -11.76 -18.22
C ASN A 4 13.01 -10.31 -18.65
N GLU A 5 11.93 -9.51 -18.58
CA GLU A 5 11.92 -8.14 -19.06
C GLU A 5 11.09 -7.25 -18.13
N PRO A 6 11.59 -6.04 -17.78
CA PRO A 6 10.80 -5.05 -17.08
C PRO A 6 9.55 -4.65 -17.90
N VAL A 7 8.45 -4.51 -17.22
CA VAL A 7 7.15 -4.08 -17.80
C VAL A 7 6.93 -2.59 -17.51
N LEU A 8 6.88 -2.26 -16.24
CA LEU A 8 6.66 -0.89 -15.76
C LEU A 8 7.93 -0.02 -15.87
N LEU A 9 9.10 -0.62 -15.60
CA LEU A 9 10.40 0.06 -15.70
C LEU A 9 11.09 -0.13 -17.05
N LYS A 10 10.39 -0.61 -18.09
CA LYS A 10 11.00 -0.91 -19.39
C LYS A 10 11.74 0.27 -20.03
N ARG A 11 11.35 1.51 -19.68
CA ARG A 11 11.98 2.75 -20.15
C ARG A 11 12.91 3.39 -19.11
N ILE A 12 12.96 2.84 -17.90
CA ILE A 12 13.71 3.42 -16.78
C ILE A 12 14.94 2.58 -16.53
N HIS A 13 16.11 3.13 -16.83
CA HIS A 13 17.36 2.38 -16.69
C HIS A 13 17.69 2.08 -15.22
N ASN A 14 18.20 0.88 -14.94
CA ASN A 14 18.57 0.48 -13.57
C ASN A 14 19.69 1.37 -13.00
N ASP A 15 20.68 1.73 -13.82
CA ASP A 15 21.72 2.68 -13.44
C ASP A 15 21.15 4.11 -13.36
N PRO A 16 21.20 4.75 -12.17
CA PRO A 16 20.67 6.09 -11.97
C PRO A 16 21.27 7.15 -12.90
N SER A 17 22.56 7.01 -13.28
CA SER A 17 23.25 7.97 -14.15
C SER A 17 22.74 7.96 -15.60
N ARG A 18 22.06 6.89 -15.99
CA ARG A 18 21.52 6.67 -17.34
C ARG A 18 20.01 6.89 -17.41
N ARG A 19 19.35 7.23 -16.31
CA ARG A 19 17.91 7.51 -16.28
C ARG A 19 17.63 8.83 -16.98
N LYS A 20 16.67 8.81 -17.91
CA LYS A 20 16.13 10.00 -18.53
C LYS A 20 14.62 10.05 -18.39
N LEU A 21 14.08 11.25 -18.39
CA LEU A 21 12.64 11.48 -18.45
C LEU A 21 12.19 11.33 -19.91
N HIS A 22 11.17 10.50 -20.12
CA HIS A 22 10.59 10.25 -21.42
C HIS A 22 9.37 11.16 -21.60
N TRP A 23 9.49 12.10 -22.55
CA TRP A 23 8.40 12.94 -22.99
C TRP A 23 7.57 12.24 -24.07
N TYR A 24 6.54 12.89 -24.58
CA TYR A 24 5.59 12.31 -25.51
C TYR A 24 6.23 11.58 -26.69
N ASP A 25 7.15 12.23 -27.41
CA ASP A 25 7.80 11.64 -28.59
C ASP A 25 8.64 10.40 -28.22
N ASP A 26 9.42 10.47 -27.15
CA ASP A 26 10.18 9.31 -26.61
C ASP A 26 9.24 8.16 -26.24
N TYR A 27 8.10 8.48 -25.63
CA TYR A 27 7.11 7.49 -25.23
C TYR A 27 6.50 6.80 -26.44
N VAL A 28 6.06 7.57 -27.45
CA VAL A 28 5.49 7.05 -28.70
C VAL A 28 6.51 6.23 -29.49
N ALA A 29 7.76 6.70 -29.59
CA ALA A 29 8.83 5.99 -30.30
C ALA A 29 9.11 4.59 -29.72
N THR A 30 8.73 4.34 -28.47
CA THR A 30 8.87 3.04 -27.80
C THR A 30 7.54 2.25 -27.69
N GLY A 31 6.57 2.56 -28.54
CA GLY A 31 5.28 1.89 -28.63
C GLY A 31 4.21 2.41 -27.66
N GLY A 32 4.45 3.57 -27.03
CA GLY A 32 3.47 4.21 -26.17
C GLY A 32 2.20 4.64 -26.92
N TYR A 33 1.10 4.70 -26.21
CA TYR A 33 -0.26 4.97 -26.72
C TYR A 33 -0.83 3.96 -27.73
N ALA A 34 -0.14 2.87 -28.02
CA ALA A 34 -0.68 1.80 -28.88
C ALA A 34 -1.88 1.11 -28.21
N ALA A 35 -1.79 0.85 -26.91
CA ALA A 35 -2.88 0.25 -26.14
C ALA A 35 -4.12 1.17 -26.09
N LEU A 36 -3.91 2.47 -25.90
CA LEU A 36 -5.00 3.44 -25.93
C LEU A 36 -5.67 3.48 -27.32
N ARG A 37 -4.90 3.51 -28.41
CA ARG A 37 -5.47 3.47 -29.77
C ARG A 37 -6.31 2.21 -30.00
N LYS A 38 -5.81 1.05 -29.56
CA LYS A 38 -6.58 -0.20 -29.56
C LYS A 38 -7.87 -0.10 -28.76
N SER A 39 -7.84 0.58 -27.62
CA SER A 39 -9.01 0.72 -26.75
C SER A 39 -10.13 1.59 -27.33
N ILE A 40 -9.84 2.45 -28.29
CA ILE A 40 -10.86 3.33 -28.92
C ILE A 40 -11.97 2.50 -29.59
N ASP A 41 -11.62 1.37 -30.16
CA ASP A 41 -12.56 0.48 -30.85
C ASP A 41 -13.24 -0.54 -29.90
N MET A 42 -12.86 -0.54 -28.62
CA MET A 42 -13.42 -1.45 -27.61
C MET A 42 -14.64 -0.81 -26.92
N GLN A 43 -15.60 -1.66 -26.52
CA GLN A 43 -16.67 -1.21 -25.63
C GLN A 43 -16.15 -1.07 -24.19
N SER A 44 -16.71 -0.15 -23.42
CA SER A 44 -16.37 0.04 -21.98
C SER A 44 -16.42 -1.28 -21.19
N ALA A 45 -17.44 -2.12 -21.45
CA ALA A 45 -17.59 -3.42 -20.80
C ALA A 45 -16.46 -4.40 -21.13
N ASP A 46 -15.93 -4.35 -22.36
CA ASP A 46 -14.85 -5.24 -22.80
C ASP A 46 -13.50 -4.83 -22.18
N ILE A 47 -13.27 -3.52 -22.04
CA ILE A 47 -12.10 -3.00 -21.33
C ILE A 47 -12.15 -3.44 -19.87
N ILE A 48 -13.30 -3.25 -19.19
CA ILE A 48 -13.48 -3.68 -17.79
C ILE A 48 -13.27 -5.18 -17.66
N LYS A 49 -13.85 -5.97 -18.58
CA LYS A 49 -13.70 -7.42 -18.59
C LYS A 49 -12.23 -7.84 -18.75
N THR A 50 -11.52 -7.25 -19.70
CA THR A 50 -10.09 -7.53 -19.93
C THR A 50 -9.25 -7.27 -18.70
N VAL A 51 -9.47 -6.13 -18.01
CA VAL A 51 -8.77 -5.80 -16.75
C VAL A 51 -9.20 -6.72 -15.61
N THR A 52 -10.49 -7.11 -15.55
CA THR A 52 -10.97 -8.08 -14.55
C THR A 52 -10.35 -9.45 -14.76
N ASP A 53 -10.37 -9.95 -15.98
CA ASP A 53 -9.82 -11.24 -16.35
C ASP A 53 -8.31 -11.33 -16.13
N SER A 54 -7.59 -10.20 -16.20
CA SER A 54 -6.15 -10.17 -15.89
C SER A 54 -5.84 -10.41 -14.41
N GLY A 55 -6.84 -10.27 -13.53
CA GLY A 55 -6.65 -10.36 -12.09
C GLY A 55 -5.86 -9.21 -11.47
N LEU A 56 -5.74 -8.07 -12.16
CA LEU A 56 -5.00 -6.90 -11.64
C LEU A 56 -5.58 -6.46 -10.29
N ARG A 57 -4.77 -6.58 -9.25
CA ARG A 57 -5.06 -6.03 -7.91
C ARG A 57 -4.46 -4.64 -7.78
N GLY A 58 -5.14 -3.75 -7.08
CA GLY A 58 -4.65 -2.40 -6.79
C GLY A 58 -3.26 -2.40 -6.16
N ARG A 59 -2.36 -1.56 -6.66
CA ARG A 59 -0.95 -1.43 -6.25
C ARG A 59 -0.74 -0.35 -5.17
N GLY A 60 -1.83 0.32 -4.76
CA GLY A 60 -1.77 1.39 -3.75
C GLY A 60 -1.72 0.93 -2.29
N GLY A 61 -1.86 -0.36 -2.02
CA GLY A 61 -1.77 -0.94 -0.67
C GLY A 61 -2.83 -1.99 -0.37
N ALA A 62 -4.11 -1.71 -0.55
CA ALA A 62 -5.21 -2.59 -0.18
C ALA A 62 -5.38 -3.84 -1.06
N GLY A 63 -4.82 -3.85 -2.27
CA GLY A 63 -4.88 -5.01 -3.16
C GLY A 63 -6.27 -5.39 -3.68
N PHE A 64 -7.23 -4.46 -3.70
CA PHE A 64 -8.57 -4.72 -4.23
C PHE A 64 -8.53 -4.86 -5.77
N SER A 65 -9.37 -5.71 -6.35
CA SER A 65 -9.44 -5.93 -7.81
C SER A 65 -9.76 -4.63 -8.55
N ALA A 66 -8.90 -4.21 -9.49
CA ALA A 66 -9.08 -2.99 -10.26
C ALA A 66 -10.29 -3.08 -11.18
N GLY A 67 -10.43 -4.18 -11.93
CA GLY A 67 -11.55 -4.37 -12.83
C GLY A 67 -12.89 -4.47 -12.09
N GLN A 68 -12.94 -5.16 -10.94
CA GLN A 68 -14.14 -5.19 -10.11
C GLN A 68 -14.49 -3.80 -9.59
N LYS A 69 -13.51 -2.99 -9.18
CA LYS A 69 -13.75 -1.60 -8.77
C LYS A 69 -14.38 -0.78 -9.90
N TRP A 70 -13.92 -0.96 -11.13
CA TRP A 70 -14.47 -0.27 -12.30
C TRP A 70 -15.89 -0.70 -12.63
N SER A 71 -16.24 -1.95 -12.40
CA SER A 71 -17.60 -2.47 -12.64
C SER A 71 -18.67 -1.90 -11.71
N PHE A 72 -18.28 -1.27 -10.61
CA PHE A 72 -19.23 -0.64 -9.67
C PHE A 72 -19.77 0.72 -10.15
N ILE A 73 -19.14 1.32 -11.17
CA ILE A 73 -19.64 2.56 -11.76
C ILE A 73 -21.02 2.31 -12.40
N PRO A 74 -22.01 3.20 -12.17
CA PRO A 74 -23.33 3.08 -12.80
C PRO A 74 -23.23 3.01 -14.33
N LYS A 75 -23.88 2.03 -14.93
CA LYS A 75 -23.90 1.87 -16.40
C LYS A 75 -24.64 3.01 -17.08
N GLU A 76 -25.73 3.48 -16.46
CA GLU A 76 -26.49 4.62 -16.93
C GLU A 76 -25.81 5.91 -16.44
N LYS A 77 -25.33 6.72 -17.38
CA LYS A 77 -24.64 7.96 -17.09
C LYS A 77 -25.63 9.12 -16.90
N LYS A 78 -25.87 9.51 -15.66
CA LYS A 78 -26.77 10.62 -15.28
C LYS A 78 -26.05 11.93 -14.96
N GLY A 79 -24.81 12.09 -15.39
CA GLY A 79 -23.99 13.28 -15.12
C GLY A 79 -22.52 12.98 -15.29
N PRO A 80 -21.63 13.86 -14.86
CA PRO A 80 -20.20 13.63 -14.98
C PRO A 80 -19.76 12.47 -14.09
N HIS A 81 -18.86 11.63 -14.62
CA HIS A 81 -18.09 10.65 -13.87
C HIS A 81 -16.65 11.14 -13.72
N TYR A 82 -16.04 10.85 -12.58
CA TYR A 82 -14.69 11.28 -12.27
C TYR A 82 -13.72 10.10 -12.09
N LEU A 83 -12.49 10.33 -12.49
CA LEU A 83 -11.36 9.46 -12.14
C LEU A 83 -10.42 10.24 -11.23
N ALA A 84 -10.23 9.79 -10.00
CA ALA A 84 -9.22 10.34 -9.10
C ALA A 84 -7.99 9.41 -9.09
N VAL A 85 -6.87 9.93 -9.57
CA VAL A 85 -5.59 9.22 -9.52
C VAL A 85 -4.94 9.51 -8.19
N ASN A 86 -4.78 8.49 -7.37
CA ASN A 86 -4.11 8.61 -6.10
C ASN A 86 -2.58 8.56 -6.31
N ALA A 87 -1.97 9.73 -6.37
CA ALA A 87 -0.54 9.96 -6.37
C ALA A 87 -0.05 10.59 -5.04
N ASP A 88 -0.85 10.43 -3.97
CA ASP A 88 -0.43 10.74 -2.60
C ASP A 88 0.38 9.57 -2.04
N GLU A 89 1.64 9.51 -2.43
CA GLU A 89 2.59 8.49 -2.00
C GLU A 89 3.24 8.91 -0.68
N SER A 90 2.48 8.79 0.41
CA SER A 90 2.87 9.27 1.75
C SER A 90 3.17 8.14 2.75
N GLU A 91 2.97 6.87 2.37
CA GLU A 91 3.29 5.71 3.22
C GLU A 91 4.80 5.61 3.45
N PRO A 92 5.31 5.69 4.70
CA PRO A 92 6.74 5.60 4.97
C PRO A 92 7.33 4.27 4.50
N GLY A 93 8.46 4.37 3.78
CA GLY A 93 9.10 3.25 3.09
C GLY A 93 8.68 3.08 1.63
N THR A 94 7.70 3.86 1.16
CA THR A 94 7.18 3.79 -0.21
C THR A 94 7.68 4.94 -1.07
N PHE A 95 8.21 4.62 -2.27
CA PHE A 95 8.74 5.62 -3.21
C PHE A 95 8.71 5.14 -4.68
N LYS A 96 7.76 4.29 -5.03
CA LYS A 96 7.61 3.63 -6.33
C LYS A 96 6.89 4.49 -7.38
N ASP A 97 5.82 5.20 -6.96
CA ASP A 97 4.99 5.98 -7.88
C ASP A 97 5.75 7.19 -8.43
N ARG A 98 6.57 7.83 -7.60
CA ARG A 98 7.42 8.93 -8.06
C ARG A 98 8.43 8.50 -9.12
N TYR A 99 8.91 7.23 -9.13
CA TYR A 99 9.77 6.71 -10.19
C TYR A 99 9.06 6.73 -11.55
N LEU A 100 7.82 6.28 -11.59
CA LEU A 100 7.01 6.30 -12.80
C LEU A 100 6.75 7.72 -13.27
N ILE A 101 6.41 8.63 -12.33
CA ILE A 101 6.16 10.04 -12.64
C ILE A 101 7.44 10.75 -13.10
N ASP A 102 8.58 10.52 -12.42
CA ASP A 102 9.84 11.18 -12.72
C ASP A 102 10.42 10.81 -14.09
N TYR A 103 10.13 9.60 -14.58
CA TYR A 103 10.84 9.08 -15.78
C TYR A 103 9.91 8.65 -16.91
N ASP A 104 8.68 8.22 -16.65
CA ASP A 104 7.73 7.72 -17.65
C ASP A 104 6.27 8.17 -17.37
N PRO A 105 6.01 9.50 -17.28
CA PRO A 105 4.69 10.01 -16.90
C PRO A 105 3.59 9.65 -17.90
N HIS A 106 3.93 9.50 -19.19
CA HIS A 106 2.96 9.17 -20.23
C HIS A 106 2.39 7.75 -20.10
N SER A 107 3.13 6.81 -19.47
CA SER A 107 2.60 5.48 -19.14
C SER A 107 1.38 5.56 -18.21
N MET A 108 1.43 6.44 -17.21
CA MET A 108 0.28 6.71 -16.35
C MET A 108 -0.84 7.43 -17.10
N LEU A 109 -0.53 8.44 -17.94
CA LEU A 109 -1.53 9.19 -18.70
C LEU A 109 -2.27 8.28 -19.70
N GLU A 110 -1.58 7.32 -20.33
CA GLU A 110 -2.23 6.29 -21.16
C GLU A 110 -3.17 5.42 -20.34
N GLY A 111 -2.73 4.97 -19.15
CA GLY A 111 -3.57 4.21 -18.23
C GLY A 111 -4.79 5.01 -17.75
N ILE A 112 -4.66 6.30 -17.49
CA ILE A 112 -5.76 7.21 -17.14
C ILE A 112 -6.79 7.27 -18.28
N ALA A 113 -6.34 7.45 -19.53
CA ALA A 113 -7.23 7.55 -20.68
C ALA A 113 -8.02 6.24 -20.89
N ILE A 114 -7.34 5.09 -20.80
CA ILE A 114 -8.00 3.77 -20.92
C ILE A 114 -9.01 3.55 -19.77
N ALA A 115 -8.63 3.87 -18.54
CA ALA A 115 -9.52 3.75 -17.38
C ALA A 115 -10.74 4.69 -17.50
N ALA A 116 -10.55 5.92 -18.02
CA ALA A 116 -11.63 6.84 -18.25
C ALA A 116 -12.61 6.35 -19.32
N MET A 117 -12.11 5.73 -20.40
CA MET A 117 -12.97 5.09 -21.41
C MET A 117 -13.75 3.92 -20.83
N ALA A 118 -13.11 3.07 -20.03
CA ALA A 118 -13.74 1.95 -19.36
C ALA A 118 -14.88 2.36 -18.42
N THR A 119 -14.68 3.42 -17.67
CA THR A 119 -15.59 3.89 -16.60
C THR A 119 -16.44 5.10 -17.03
N GLN A 120 -16.30 5.52 -18.28
CA GLN A 120 -17.00 6.68 -18.88
C GLN A 120 -16.74 7.98 -18.09
N CYS A 121 -15.53 8.16 -17.57
CA CYS A 121 -15.16 9.37 -16.86
C CYS A 121 -14.91 10.54 -17.82
N ASP A 122 -15.39 11.73 -17.44
CA ASP A 122 -15.21 12.96 -18.21
C ASP A 122 -14.00 13.77 -17.76
N VAL A 123 -13.64 13.63 -16.49
CA VAL A 123 -12.56 14.39 -15.86
C VAL A 123 -11.72 13.45 -15.01
N ALA A 124 -10.41 13.54 -15.17
CA ALA A 124 -9.41 12.91 -14.32
C ALA A 124 -8.70 13.96 -13.46
N TYR A 125 -8.63 13.72 -12.16
CA TYR A 125 -7.83 14.50 -11.23
C TYR A 125 -6.67 13.66 -10.74
N ILE A 126 -5.42 14.11 -10.97
CA ILE A 126 -4.23 13.51 -10.39
C ILE A 126 -3.95 14.21 -9.06
N PHE A 127 -4.38 13.58 -7.96
CA PHE A 127 -4.11 14.08 -6.62
C PHE A 127 -2.71 13.67 -6.20
N ILE A 128 -1.78 14.63 -6.21
CA ILE A 128 -0.38 14.40 -5.87
C ILE A 128 -0.03 15.02 -4.52
N ARG A 129 0.77 14.32 -3.70
CA ARG A 129 1.19 14.85 -2.40
C ARG A 129 1.94 16.18 -2.52
N GLY A 130 1.78 17.04 -1.52
CA GLY A 130 2.29 18.41 -1.54
C GLY A 130 3.80 18.52 -1.70
N GLU A 131 4.56 17.56 -1.18
CA GLU A 131 6.03 17.53 -1.21
C GLU A 131 6.60 17.16 -2.60
N TYR A 132 5.79 16.65 -3.53
CA TYR A 132 6.24 16.23 -4.86
C TYR A 132 6.19 17.40 -5.86
N HIS A 133 6.85 18.53 -5.54
CA HIS A 133 6.86 19.73 -6.39
C HIS A 133 7.42 19.49 -7.79
N ARG A 134 8.52 18.73 -7.88
CA ARG A 134 9.14 18.38 -9.17
C ARG A 134 8.20 17.51 -10.00
N GLN A 135 7.65 16.48 -9.37
CA GLN A 135 6.75 15.54 -10.03
C GLN A 135 5.46 16.22 -10.50
N ALA A 136 4.92 17.15 -9.73
CA ALA A 136 3.78 17.95 -10.15
C ALA A 136 4.07 18.74 -11.44
N LYS A 137 5.24 19.38 -11.53
CA LYS A 137 5.65 20.10 -12.76
C LYS A 137 5.87 19.16 -13.94
N VAL A 138 6.41 17.96 -13.71
CA VAL A 138 6.55 16.93 -14.75
C VAL A 138 5.17 16.54 -15.28
N LEU A 139 4.21 16.30 -14.39
CA LEU A 139 2.85 15.95 -14.76
C LEU A 139 2.13 17.08 -15.50
N GLU A 140 2.23 18.32 -15.03
CA GLU A 140 1.65 19.50 -15.70
C GLU A 140 2.14 19.60 -17.14
N ARG A 141 3.43 19.42 -17.38
CA ARG A 141 4.01 19.42 -18.74
C ARG A 141 3.56 18.19 -19.55
N ALA A 142 3.61 16.98 -19.00
CA ALA A 142 3.19 15.78 -19.71
C ALA A 142 1.69 15.83 -20.09
N ILE A 143 0.85 16.40 -19.24
CA ILE A 143 -0.57 16.64 -19.52
C ILE A 143 -0.71 17.64 -20.68
N GLN A 144 0.07 18.73 -20.70
CA GLN A 144 0.05 19.67 -21.82
C GLN A 144 0.43 18.98 -23.13
N GLU A 145 1.52 18.18 -23.14
CA GLU A 145 1.90 17.38 -24.30
C GLU A 145 0.78 16.40 -24.73
N ALA A 146 0.04 15.82 -23.76
CA ALA A 146 -1.10 14.96 -24.03
C ALA A 146 -2.28 15.72 -24.68
N TYR A 147 -2.54 16.96 -24.28
CA TYR A 147 -3.52 17.84 -24.94
C TYR A 147 -3.10 18.21 -26.36
N ASP A 148 -1.87 18.63 -26.55
CA ASP A 148 -1.30 19.03 -27.84
C ASP A 148 -1.39 17.87 -28.86
N ASN A 149 -1.27 16.65 -28.38
CA ASN A 149 -1.33 15.42 -29.19
C ASN A 149 -2.69 14.72 -29.15
N LYS A 150 -3.75 15.39 -28.70
CA LYS A 150 -5.15 14.88 -28.71
C LYS A 150 -5.36 13.59 -27.89
N VAL A 151 -4.53 13.35 -26.89
CA VAL A 151 -4.79 12.28 -25.91
C VAL A 151 -5.90 12.71 -24.95
N PHE A 152 -5.92 14.02 -24.61
CA PHE A 152 -6.96 14.63 -23.78
C PHE A 152 -7.66 15.76 -24.53
N GLY A 153 -8.82 16.18 -24.05
CA GLY A 153 -9.52 17.39 -24.47
C GLY A 153 -10.90 17.15 -25.10
N GLN A 154 -11.54 18.26 -25.44
CA GLN A 154 -12.92 18.31 -25.93
C GLN A 154 -13.08 17.74 -27.36
N GLN A 155 -12.01 17.63 -28.12
CA GLN A 155 -11.97 16.99 -29.43
C GLN A 155 -12.08 15.45 -29.35
N GLY A 156 -12.04 14.91 -28.15
CA GLY A 156 -12.05 13.47 -27.88
C GLY A 156 -10.67 12.82 -27.99
N ILE A 157 -10.49 11.72 -27.28
CA ILE A 157 -9.25 10.92 -27.25
C ILE A 157 -8.94 10.45 -28.69
N PHE A 158 -7.86 10.98 -29.27
CA PHE A 158 -7.47 10.74 -30.67
C PHE A 158 -8.63 10.93 -31.67
N GLY A 159 -9.53 11.89 -31.41
CA GLY A 159 -10.68 12.16 -32.26
C GLY A 159 -11.88 11.22 -32.05
N SER A 160 -11.85 10.37 -31.04
CA SER A 160 -12.98 9.53 -30.66
C SER A 160 -14.12 10.36 -30.04
N LYS A 161 -15.26 9.72 -29.83
CA LYS A 161 -16.41 10.34 -29.13
C LYS A 161 -16.18 10.57 -27.64
N HIS A 162 -15.17 9.90 -27.05
CA HIS A 162 -14.88 9.99 -25.61
C HIS A 162 -14.00 11.21 -25.33
N LYS A 163 -14.53 12.16 -24.56
CA LYS A 163 -13.84 13.39 -24.16
C LYS A 163 -13.30 13.21 -22.75
N LEU A 164 -12.08 13.68 -22.48
CA LEU A 164 -11.45 13.59 -21.18
C LEU A 164 -10.64 14.84 -20.89
N GLU A 165 -10.95 15.48 -19.78
CA GLU A 165 -10.13 16.54 -19.20
C GLU A 165 -9.24 15.95 -18.09
N CYS A 166 -8.01 16.45 -17.94
CA CYS A 166 -7.07 15.95 -16.94
C CYS A 166 -6.38 17.10 -16.21
N TYR A 167 -6.40 17.07 -14.88
CA TYR A 167 -5.86 18.13 -14.04
C TYR A 167 -4.98 17.57 -12.93
N VAL A 168 -3.90 18.30 -12.59
CA VAL A 168 -3.10 18.04 -11.39
C VAL A 168 -3.73 18.80 -10.22
N HIS A 169 -4.04 18.10 -9.15
CA HIS A 169 -4.43 18.68 -7.87
C HIS A 169 -3.31 18.41 -6.85
N ARG A 170 -2.74 19.46 -6.29
CA ARG A 170 -1.64 19.37 -5.32
C ARG A 170 -2.18 19.31 -3.91
N GLY A 171 -1.88 18.22 -3.19
CA GLY A 171 -2.17 18.10 -1.77
C GLY A 171 -1.31 19.03 -0.92
N ALA A 172 -1.56 19.04 0.38
CA ALA A 172 -0.87 19.88 1.37
C ALA A 172 -0.01 19.07 2.38
N GLY A 173 0.38 17.84 2.03
CA GLY A 173 1.30 17.02 2.82
C GLY A 173 0.65 16.21 3.94
N ALA A 174 -0.66 15.98 3.92
CA ALA A 174 -1.34 15.14 4.91
C ALA A 174 -1.41 13.69 4.44
N TYR A 175 -0.82 12.76 5.21
CA TYR A 175 -0.84 11.31 4.94
C TYR A 175 -2.26 10.77 4.72
N ILE A 176 -3.23 11.25 5.51
CA ILE A 176 -4.61 10.78 5.43
C ILE A 176 -5.27 11.04 4.06
N CYS A 177 -4.76 11.98 3.28
CA CYS A 177 -5.26 12.23 1.92
C CYS A 177 -4.89 11.10 0.94
N GLY A 178 -4.05 10.13 1.33
CA GLY A 178 -3.87 8.87 0.62
C GLY A 178 -5.01 7.87 0.80
N GLU A 179 -5.88 8.03 1.81
CA GLU A 179 -7.13 7.28 1.93
C GLU A 179 -8.14 7.78 0.87
N GLU A 180 -8.84 6.85 0.19
CA GLU A 180 -9.62 7.19 -1.00
C GLU A 180 -10.69 8.27 -0.77
N THR A 181 -11.36 8.30 0.39
CA THR A 181 -12.40 9.29 0.70
C THR A 181 -11.83 10.55 1.34
N GLY A 182 -10.73 10.45 2.08
CA GLY A 182 -9.94 11.59 2.54
C GLY A 182 -9.36 12.39 1.38
N LEU A 183 -8.89 11.70 0.32
CA LEU A 183 -8.47 12.30 -0.93
C LEU A 183 -9.63 13.10 -1.57
N LEU A 184 -10.82 12.52 -1.64
CA LEU A 184 -11.99 13.18 -2.24
C LEU A 184 -12.41 14.42 -1.45
N GLU A 185 -12.40 14.37 -0.12
CA GLU A 185 -12.69 15.55 0.72
C GLU A 185 -11.67 16.66 0.47
N ALA A 186 -10.37 16.33 0.41
CA ALA A 186 -9.31 17.29 0.12
C ALA A 186 -9.42 17.86 -1.31
N LEU A 187 -9.75 17.02 -2.30
CA LEU A 187 -10.00 17.45 -3.68
C LEU A 187 -11.16 18.46 -3.78
N GLU A 188 -12.17 18.30 -2.92
CA GLU A 188 -13.32 19.22 -2.82
C GLU A 188 -13.00 20.50 -2.01
N GLY A 189 -11.76 20.70 -1.57
CA GLY A 189 -11.33 21.85 -0.77
C GLY A 189 -11.74 21.80 0.70
N LYS A 190 -12.10 20.64 1.20
CA LYS A 190 -12.49 20.38 2.59
C LYS A 190 -11.31 19.80 3.37
N ARG A 191 -11.48 19.60 4.69
CA ARG A 191 -10.55 18.78 5.48
C ARG A 191 -10.53 17.37 4.91
N GLY A 192 -9.34 16.76 4.79
CA GLY A 192 -9.16 15.39 4.32
C GLY A 192 -9.67 14.32 5.31
N TRP A 193 -10.86 14.47 5.81
CA TRP A 193 -11.51 13.52 6.70
C TRP A 193 -12.15 12.39 5.91
N PRO A 194 -11.77 11.13 6.15
CA PRO A 194 -12.42 9.98 5.53
C PRO A 194 -13.93 9.98 5.76
N ARG A 195 -14.67 9.51 4.75
CA ARG A 195 -16.14 9.39 4.80
C ARG A 195 -16.57 8.02 5.32
N ASN A 196 -17.68 7.97 6.01
CA ASN A 196 -18.36 6.70 6.27
C ASN A 196 -18.85 6.07 4.97
N LYS A 197 -18.78 4.75 4.87
CA LYS A 197 -19.30 3.96 3.75
C LYS A 197 -20.43 3.06 4.26
N PRO A 198 -21.56 2.90 3.57
CA PRO A 198 -22.00 3.56 2.34
C PRO A 198 -22.34 5.06 2.49
N PRO A 199 -22.39 5.85 1.39
CA PRO A 199 -22.19 5.45 0.00
C PRO A 199 -20.71 5.22 -0.36
N PHE A 200 -20.44 4.28 -1.27
CA PHE A 200 -19.12 4.10 -1.84
C PHE A 200 -18.82 5.13 -2.94
N PRO A 201 -17.54 5.49 -3.18
CA PRO A 201 -17.17 6.50 -4.17
C PRO A 201 -17.69 6.23 -5.59
N ALA A 202 -17.81 4.96 -5.98
CA ALA A 202 -18.36 4.59 -7.28
C ALA A 202 -19.81 5.07 -7.49
N ILE A 203 -20.55 5.33 -6.40
CA ILE A 203 -21.92 5.86 -6.42
C ILE A 203 -21.93 7.35 -6.12
N ALA A 204 -21.19 7.79 -5.08
CA ALA A 204 -21.13 9.18 -4.64
C ALA A 204 -19.73 9.52 -4.13
N GLY A 205 -18.84 9.85 -5.07
CA GLY A 205 -17.46 10.24 -4.83
C GLY A 205 -17.23 11.76 -4.85
N ALA A 206 -16.32 12.23 -5.70
CA ALA A 206 -16.00 13.64 -5.87
C ALA A 206 -17.25 14.42 -6.30
N PHE A 207 -17.50 15.54 -5.62
CA PHE A 207 -18.65 16.42 -5.87
C PHE A 207 -20.00 15.67 -5.88
N ALA A 208 -20.11 14.63 -5.04
CA ALA A 208 -21.26 13.72 -4.95
C ALA A 208 -21.60 13.02 -6.27
N LYS A 209 -20.64 12.79 -7.15
CA LYS A 209 -20.79 12.10 -8.43
C LYS A 209 -20.00 10.78 -8.43
N PRO A 210 -20.38 9.81 -9.30
CA PRO A 210 -19.66 8.57 -9.44
C PRO A 210 -18.16 8.80 -9.70
N THR A 211 -17.32 8.18 -8.91
CA THR A 211 -15.87 8.39 -8.97
C THR A 211 -15.12 7.09 -8.78
N VAL A 212 -14.19 6.80 -9.69
CA VAL A 212 -13.20 5.73 -9.51
C VAL A 212 -11.91 6.31 -8.96
N ILE A 213 -11.32 5.66 -7.97
CA ILE A 213 -10.00 6.02 -7.44
C ILE A 213 -9.01 4.91 -7.78
N ASN A 214 -7.89 5.24 -8.43
CA ASN A 214 -6.82 4.31 -8.73
C ASN A 214 -5.44 4.89 -8.38
N ASN A 215 -4.54 4.00 -7.92
CA ASN A 215 -3.15 4.35 -7.70
C ASN A 215 -2.36 4.44 -9.03
N VAL A 216 -1.27 5.19 -9.04
CA VAL A 216 -0.38 5.40 -10.19
C VAL A 216 0.11 4.08 -10.79
N GLU A 217 0.76 3.21 -9.99
CA GLU A 217 1.30 1.93 -10.46
C GLU A 217 0.20 1.02 -11.03
N THR A 218 -1.01 1.06 -10.44
CA THR A 218 -2.16 0.31 -10.97
C THR A 218 -2.51 0.75 -12.38
N LEU A 219 -2.57 2.06 -12.63
CA LEU A 219 -2.88 2.61 -13.95
C LEU A 219 -1.78 2.32 -14.97
N CYS A 220 -0.51 2.37 -14.57
CA CYS A 220 0.62 2.00 -15.44
C CYS A 220 0.58 0.51 -15.88
N CYS A 221 -0.07 -0.38 -15.14
CA CYS A 221 -0.26 -1.77 -15.58
C CYS A 221 -1.27 -1.90 -16.72
N VAL A 222 -2.26 -1.01 -16.80
CA VAL A 222 -3.42 -1.13 -17.70
C VAL A 222 -3.03 -1.17 -19.18
N PRO A 223 -2.18 -0.28 -19.72
CA PRO A 223 -1.77 -0.32 -21.12
C PRO A 223 -1.22 -1.69 -21.53
N HIS A 224 -0.38 -2.28 -20.70
CA HIS A 224 0.24 -3.58 -20.95
C HIS A 224 -0.79 -4.73 -20.99
N ILE A 225 -1.83 -4.67 -20.13
CA ILE A 225 -2.92 -5.64 -20.12
C ILE A 225 -3.73 -5.53 -21.42
N ILE A 226 -4.06 -4.33 -21.86
CA ILE A 226 -4.81 -4.10 -23.10
C ILE A 226 -4.00 -4.53 -24.32
N GLU A 227 -2.70 -4.23 -24.33
CA GLU A 227 -1.82 -4.56 -25.45
C GLU A 227 -1.63 -6.07 -25.59
N ARG A 228 -1.25 -6.76 -24.51
CA ARG A 228 -0.78 -8.15 -24.50
C ARG A 228 -1.83 -9.16 -24.03
N GLY A 229 -2.93 -8.69 -23.47
CA GLY A 229 -4.05 -9.52 -23.02
C GLY A 229 -3.93 -10.01 -21.57
N PRO A 230 -5.06 -10.47 -21.00
CA PRO A 230 -5.15 -10.87 -19.59
C PRO A 230 -4.32 -12.11 -19.26
N GLU A 231 -4.23 -13.08 -20.16
CA GLU A 231 -3.47 -14.33 -19.93
C GLU A 231 -1.97 -14.07 -19.83
N TRP A 232 -1.44 -13.14 -20.65
CA TRP A 232 -0.07 -12.72 -20.52
C TRP A 232 0.20 -12.10 -19.13
N PHE A 233 -0.70 -11.25 -18.63
CA PHE A 233 -0.53 -10.65 -17.31
C PHE A 233 -0.58 -11.71 -16.20
N LYS A 234 -1.47 -12.69 -16.31
CA LYS A 234 -1.58 -13.83 -15.38
C LYS A 234 -0.42 -14.80 -15.44
N SER A 235 0.36 -14.81 -16.51
CA SER A 235 1.55 -15.67 -16.60
C SER A 235 2.68 -15.25 -15.66
N MET A 236 2.60 -14.05 -15.09
CA MET A 236 3.53 -13.51 -14.08
C MET A 236 2.86 -13.51 -12.70
N GLY A 237 3.64 -13.73 -11.66
CA GLY A 237 3.18 -13.65 -10.28
C GLY A 237 2.58 -14.94 -9.75
N THR A 238 1.75 -14.82 -8.71
CA THR A 238 1.03 -15.96 -8.13
C THR A 238 -0.40 -16.01 -8.64
N LYS A 239 -1.07 -17.15 -8.45
CA LYS A 239 -2.46 -17.34 -8.88
C LYS A 239 -3.42 -16.28 -8.33
N SER A 240 -3.21 -15.87 -7.08
CA SER A 240 -4.05 -14.88 -6.40
C SER A 240 -3.55 -13.44 -6.54
N SER A 241 -2.31 -13.27 -6.97
CA SER A 241 -1.65 -11.97 -7.10
C SER A 241 -0.82 -11.93 -8.39
N PRO A 242 -1.46 -11.83 -9.57
CA PRO A 242 -0.76 -11.82 -10.84
C PRO A 242 -0.11 -10.48 -11.17
N GLY A 243 0.83 -10.55 -12.12
CA GLY A 243 1.47 -9.41 -12.74
C GLY A 243 2.74 -8.94 -12.05
N PRO A 244 3.36 -7.88 -12.60
CA PRO A 244 4.54 -7.25 -12.03
C PRO A 244 4.21 -6.40 -10.82
N LYS A 245 5.26 -6.10 -10.02
CA LYS A 245 5.21 -5.22 -8.87
C LYS A 245 6.51 -4.44 -8.73
N LEU A 246 6.39 -3.19 -8.33
CA LEU A 246 7.53 -2.38 -7.93
C LEU A 246 7.82 -2.59 -6.44
N TYR A 247 9.04 -3.03 -6.14
CA TYR A 247 9.55 -3.25 -4.79
C TYR A 247 10.49 -2.10 -4.42
N GLY A 248 10.12 -1.30 -3.43
CA GLY A 248 10.97 -0.26 -2.87
C GLY A 248 11.85 -0.87 -1.77
N MET A 249 13.16 -1.04 -2.04
CA MET A 249 14.09 -1.60 -1.07
C MET A 249 14.88 -0.49 -0.39
N SER A 250 14.82 -0.45 0.94
CA SER A 250 15.51 0.54 1.77
C SER A 250 16.01 -0.06 3.09
N GLY A 251 16.66 0.76 3.93
CA GLY A 251 17.25 0.30 5.19
C GLY A 251 18.62 -0.32 5.00
N HIS A 252 18.89 -1.42 5.72
CA HIS A 252 20.21 -2.04 5.77
C HIS A 252 20.45 -3.05 4.64
N VAL A 253 20.41 -2.56 3.40
CA VAL A 253 20.73 -3.31 2.19
C VAL A 253 21.87 -2.65 1.42
N ASN A 254 22.63 -3.43 0.66
CA ASN A 254 23.78 -2.91 -0.08
C ASN A 254 23.39 -2.00 -1.26
N ARG A 255 22.26 -2.31 -1.91
CA ARG A 255 21.76 -1.56 -3.07
C ARG A 255 20.30 -1.14 -2.83
N PRO A 256 20.06 -0.04 -2.08
CA PRO A 256 18.70 0.49 -1.95
C PRO A 256 18.21 1.02 -3.31
N GLY A 257 16.91 0.85 -3.59
CA GLY A 257 16.34 1.27 -4.88
C GLY A 257 14.93 0.76 -5.10
N CYS A 258 14.37 1.10 -6.25
CA CYS A 258 13.09 0.59 -6.73
C CYS A 258 13.37 -0.47 -7.81
N TYR A 259 12.86 -1.67 -7.59
CA TYR A 259 13.07 -2.84 -8.44
C TYR A 259 11.75 -3.36 -8.94
N GLU A 260 11.71 -3.79 -10.18
CA GLU A 260 10.54 -4.47 -10.71
C GLU A 260 10.80 -5.98 -10.77
N HIS A 261 9.81 -6.73 -10.30
CA HIS A 261 9.75 -8.18 -10.46
C HIS A 261 8.28 -8.65 -10.43
N GLU A 262 8.03 -9.91 -10.76
CA GLU A 262 6.70 -10.47 -10.57
C GLU A 262 6.32 -10.57 -9.09
N LEU A 263 5.03 -10.55 -8.78
CA LEU A 263 4.54 -10.82 -7.42
C LEU A 263 4.86 -12.27 -7.02
N GLY A 264 5.17 -12.47 -5.72
CA GLY A 264 5.45 -13.80 -5.17
C GLY A 264 6.92 -14.23 -5.17
N ILE A 265 7.86 -13.30 -5.46
CA ILE A 265 9.27 -13.54 -5.08
C ILE A 265 9.38 -13.66 -3.57
N THR A 266 10.37 -14.40 -3.07
CA THR A 266 10.60 -14.51 -1.62
C THR A 266 11.24 -13.24 -1.06
N LEU A 267 11.06 -13.00 0.24
CA LEU A 267 11.77 -11.92 0.93
C LEU A 267 13.28 -12.08 0.83
N ASP A 268 13.78 -13.31 0.91
CA ASP A 268 15.18 -13.63 0.69
C ASP A 268 15.68 -13.17 -0.68
N PHE A 269 14.93 -13.49 -1.76
CA PHE A 269 15.29 -13.06 -3.11
C PHE A 269 15.32 -11.53 -3.22
N ALA A 270 14.33 -10.83 -2.63
CA ALA A 270 14.28 -9.38 -2.65
C ALA A 270 15.49 -8.75 -1.95
N ILE A 271 15.89 -9.26 -0.79
CA ILE A 271 17.03 -8.76 -0.03
C ILE A 271 18.35 -9.14 -0.74
N ASN A 272 18.56 -10.42 -1.03
CA ASN A 272 19.88 -10.92 -1.43
C ASN A 272 20.15 -10.74 -2.94
N THR A 273 19.13 -10.91 -3.79
CA THR A 273 19.31 -10.79 -5.24
C THR A 273 19.05 -9.37 -5.73
N LEU A 274 17.86 -8.80 -5.44
CA LEU A 274 17.52 -7.46 -5.93
C LEU A 274 18.35 -6.38 -5.22
N ALA A 275 18.33 -6.37 -3.90
CA ALA A 275 19.00 -5.33 -3.11
C ALA A 275 20.47 -5.65 -2.75
N GLY A 276 21.04 -6.75 -3.26
CA GLY A 276 22.48 -7.06 -3.16
C GLY A 276 22.96 -7.52 -1.79
N GLY A 277 22.05 -8.02 -0.97
CA GLY A 277 22.30 -8.55 0.35
C GLY A 277 22.28 -7.51 1.47
N MET A 278 22.42 -8.03 2.68
CA MET A 278 22.42 -7.23 3.91
C MET A 278 23.66 -6.33 4.01
N LYS A 279 23.48 -5.14 4.58
CA LYS A 279 24.54 -4.20 4.91
C LYS A 279 24.74 -4.13 6.43
N GLY A 280 25.97 -4.38 6.87
CA GLY A 280 26.39 -4.13 8.26
C GLY A 280 25.80 -5.06 9.30
N GLY A 281 25.59 -6.35 8.98
CA GLY A 281 25.12 -7.35 9.92
C GLY A 281 24.06 -8.30 9.35
N LYS A 282 23.54 -9.20 10.18
CA LYS A 282 22.53 -10.19 9.78
C LYS A 282 21.13 -9.58 9.75
N HIS A 283 20.24 -10.19 8.97
CA HIS A 283 18.83 -9.81 8.94
C HIS A 283 18.18 -10.01 10.32
N LYS A 284 17.52 -8.98 10.82
CA LYS A 284 16.72 -9.01 12.05
C LYS A 284 15.23 -8.94 11.74
N GLY A 285 14.83 -8.05 10.84
CA GLY A 285 13.46 -7.93 10.43
C GLY A 285 13.28 -7.03 9.21
N THR A 286 12.13 -7.13 8.58
CA THR A 286 11.76 -6.27 7.45
C THR A 286 10.34 -5.77 7.62
N ILE A 287 10.16 -4.44 7.68
CA ILE A 287 8.83 -3.85 7.47
C ILE A 287 8.49 -4.10 5.99
N CYS A 288 7.39 -4.79 5.74
CA CYS A 288 6.98 -5.19 4.39
C CYS A 288 5.75 -4.41 3.92
N GLY A 289 5.89 -3.61 2.87
CA GLY A 289 4.76 -2.91 2.28
C GLY A 289 4.44 -1.54 2.85
N GLY A 290 5.41 -0.91 3.52
CA GLY A 290 5.26 0.30 4.32
C GLY A 290 4.97 -0.02 5.77
N ILE A 291 5.06 0.99 6.64
CA ILE A 291 4.93 0.78 8.10
C ILE A 291 3.56 0.29 8.53
N SER A 292 2.53 0.49 7.70
CA SER A 292 1.14 0.06 7.97
C SER A 292 0.95 -1.46 7.96
N MET A 293 1.87 -2.21 7.35
CA MET A 293 1.66 -3.64 7.11
C MET A 293 2.20 -4.52 8.24
N GLY A 294 3.17 -4.05 8.99
CA GLY A 294 3.85 -4.80 10.04
C GLY A 294 5.25 -5.27 9.65
N VAL A 295 5.86 -6.12 10.50
CA VAL A 295 7.25 -6.58 10.35
C VAL A 295 7.31 -8.09 10.17
N LEU A 296 8.11 -8.57 9.21
CA LEU A 296 8.52 -9.97 9.04
C LEU A 296 9.82 -10.20 9.82
N GLY A 297 9.91 -11.34 10.51
CA GLY A 297 11.07 -11.73 11.32
C GLY A 297 12.19 -12.43 10.51
N PRO A 298 13.30 -12.78 11.18
CA PRO A 298 14.43 -13.45 10.53
C PRO A 298 14.12 -14.89 10.07
N ASP A 299 13.14 -15.52 10.67
CA ASP A 299 12.61 -16.85 10.35
C ASP A 299 11.61 -16.88 9.18
N GLN A 300 11.35 -15.73 8.56
CA GLN A 300 10.32 -15.53 7.54
C GLN A 300 10.88 -15.09 6.17
N LEU A 301 12.13 -15.41 5.88
CA LEU A 301 12.79 -15.07 4.61
C LEU A 301 12.18 -15.80 3.40
N ASP A 302 11.54 -16.95 3.61
CA ASP A 302 10.86 -17.75 2.58
C ASP A 302 9.45 -17.26 2.22
N ILE A 303 8.92 -16.26 2.93
CA ILE A 303 7.62 -15.68 2.66
C ILE A 303 7.60 -15.11 1.23
N LYS A 304 6.58 -15.48 0.47
CA LYS A 304 6.33 -14.92 -0.86
C LYS A 304 5.75 -13.52 -0.72
N LEU A 305 6.35 -12.56 -1.40
CA LEU A 305 5.91 -11.19 -1.40
C LEU A 305 4.69 -11.04 -2.34
N ASP A 306 3.56 -11.58 -1.90
CA ASP A 306 2.24 -11.38 -2.49
C ASP A 306 1.23 -10.97 -1.40
N PHE A 307 0.01 -10.62 -1.81
CA PHE A 307 -0.98 -10.07 -0.86
C PHE A 307 -1.47 -11.12 0.15
N ASP A 308 -1.42 -12.39 -0.18
CA ASP A 308 -1.98 -13.46 0.63
C ASP A 308 -0.93 -14.09 1.54
N ASP A 309 0.26 -14.44 1.02
CA ASP A 309 1.30 -15.12 1.80
C ASP A 309 1.87 -14.23 2.91
N VAL A 310 2.12 -12.94 2.61
CA VAL A 310 2.51 -11.94 3.63
C VAL A 310 1.46 -11.83 4.72
N ARG A 311 0.18 -11.96 4.37
CA ARG A 311 -0.91 -11.89 5.34
C ARG A 311 -1.04 -13.17 6.17
N PHE A 312 -1.18 -14.31 5.50
CA PHE A 312 -1.56 -15.56 6.18
C PHE A 312 -0.37 -16.26 6.83
N ARG A 313 0.77 -16.35 6.15
CA ARG A 313 2.00 -16.94 6.71
C ARG A 313 2.88 -15.91 7.42
N GLY A 314 2.96 -14.70 6.87
CA GLY A 314 3.76 -13.61 7.44
C GLY A 314 3.15 -13.02 8.71
N GLY A 315 1.83 -13.18 8.91
CA GLY A 315 1.12 -12.61 10.07
C GLY A 315 1.12 -11.09 10.07
N CYS A 316 1.19 -10.47 8.88
CA CYS A 316 1.12 -9.04 8.66
C CYS A 316 -0.26 -8.65 8.09
N LEU A 317 -0.56 -7.35 7.96
CA LEU A 317 -1.81 -6.91 7.34
C LEU A 317 -1.90 -7.31 5.86
N GLY A 318 -0.77 -7.31 5.15
CA GLY A 318 -0.62 -7.71 3.75
C GLY A 318 0.68 -7.19 3.14
N LEU A 319 0.81 -7.30 1.81
CA LEU A 319 1.98 -6.79 1.07
C LEU A 319 2.00 -5.24 0.98
N GLY A 320 0.84 -4.61 1.12
CA GLY A 320 0.74 -3.16 1.05
C GLY A 320 1.28 -2.58 -0.26
N THR A 321 2.11 -1.58 -0.15
CA THR A 321 2.76 -0.91 -1.30
C THR A 321 3.99 -1.65 -1.82
N ALA A 322 4.45 -2.70 -1.12
CA ALA A 322 5.76 -3.36 -1.31
C ALA A 322 6.97 -2.43 -1.06
N GLY A 323 6.80 -1.40 -0.22
CA GLY A 323 7.89 -0.61 0.33
C GLY A 323 8.56 -1.37 1.47
N MET A 324 9.80 -1.83 1.27
CA MET A 324 10.54 -2.65 2.23
C MET A 324 11.56 -1.80 3.00
N ILE A 325 11.52 -1.89 4.34
CA ILE A 325 12.55 -1.31 5.22
C ILE A 325 13.25 -2.47 5.92
N VAL A 326 14.42 -2.80 5.42
CA VAL A 326 15.21 -3.93 5.93
C VAL A 326 16.06 -3.49 7.12
N MET A 327 16.00 -4.24 8.20
CA MET A 327 16.68 -3.93 9.48
C MET A 327 17.66 -5.05 9.82
N ASN A 328 18.88 -4.66 10.22
CA ASN A 328 19.91 -5.61 10.66
C ASN A 328 19.86 -5.84 12.18
N GLU A 329 20.69 -6.76 12.66
CA GLU A 329 20.77 -7.20 14.06
C GLU A 329 21.05 -6.08 15.07
N HIS A 330 21.63 -4.96 14.63
CA HIS A 330 21.92 -3.79 15.48
C HIS A 330 20.73 -2.83 15.60
N THR A 331 19.65 -3.07 14.88
CA THR A 331 18.45 -2.20 14.94
C THR A 331 17.73 -2.40 16.27
N ASP A 332 17.46 -1.30 16.95
CA ASP A 332 16.60 -1.24 18.12
C ASP A 332 15.14 -1.30 17.70
N MET A 333 14.48 -2.44 17.97
CA MET A 333 13.10 -2.68 17.51
C MET A 333 12.06 -1.90 18.30
N VAL A 334 12.35 -1.54 19.56
CA VAL A 334 11.49 -0.67 20.38
C VAL A 334 11.47 0.74 19.81
N LEU A 335 12.66 1.28 19.49
CA LEU A 335 12.79 2.59 18.85
C LEU A 335 12.17 2.60 17.44
N ALA A 336 12.30 1.53 16.69
CA ALA A 336 11.69 1.41 15.37
C ALA A 336 10.16 1.46 15.44
N LEU A 337 9.54 0.68 16.35
CA LEU A 337 8.10 0.75 16.58
C LEU A 337 7.67 2.14 17.07
N ARG A 338 8.41 2.72 18.01
CA ARG A 338 8.11 4.06 18.52
C ARG A 338 8.07 5.09 17.39
N ASN A 339 8.98 5.02 16.41
CA ASN A 339 8.95 5.91 15.26
C ASN A 339 7.72 5.70 14.38
N CYS A 340 7.31 4.44 14.13
CA CYS A 340 6.08 4.14 13.41
C CYS A 340 4.85 4.74 14.11
N VAL A 341 4.70 4.49 15.41
CA VAL A 341 3.54 4.97 16.18
C VAL A 341 3.56 6.51 16.33
N ARG A 342 4.73 7.13 16.44
CA ARG A 342 4.86 8.58 16.43
C ARG A 342 4.34 9.19 15.13
N PHE A 343 4.64 8.57 13.99
CA PHE A 343 4.12 8.98 12.69
C PHE A 343 2.59 8.91 12.68
N TYR A 344 1.98 7.79 13.08
CA TYR A 344 0.53 7.65 13.09
C TYR A 344 -0.17 8.61 14.05
N ALA A 345 0.41 8.83 15.24
CA ALA A 345 -0.13 9.80 16.20
C ALA A 345 -0.10 11.24 15.65
N HIS A 346 0.89 11.56 14.82
CA HIS A 346 0.99 12.86 14.14
C HIS A 346 -0.01 12.97 12.97
N GLU A 347 -0.15 11.90 12.17
CA GLU A 347 -0.95 11.89 10.94
C GLU A 347 -2.42 11.52 11.15
N SER A 348 -2.81 11.15 12.37
CA SER A 348 -4.24 10.94 12.68
C SER A 348 -5.04 12.22 12.38
N CYS A 349 -6.06 12.10 11.54
CA CYS A 349 -6.92 13.24 11.19
C CYS A 349 -7.78 13.75 12.36
N GLY A 350 -7.83 13.00 13.47
CA GLY A 350 -8.56 13.35 14.68
C GLY A 350 -10.07 13.09 14.64
N GLN A 351 -10.60 12.52 13.56
CA GLN A 351 -12.05 12.30 13.41
C GLN A 351 -12.58 11.22 14.35
N CYS A 352 -11.93 10.04 14.39
CA CYS A 352 -12.36 8.92 15.23
C CYS A 352 -11.69 8.96 16.60
N THR A 353 -12.46 8.93 17.68
CA THR A 353 -11.93 8.94 19.05
C THR A 353 -10.93 7.82 19.32
N PRO A 354 -11.19 6.55 18.97
CA PRO A 354 -10.22 5.47 19.23
C PRO A 354 -8.87 5.70 18.56
N CYS A 355 -8.84 6.18 17.32
CA CYS A 355 -7.62 6.51 16.59
C CYS A 355 -6.92 7.74 17.19
N ARG A 356 -7.64 8.85 17.38
CA ARG A 356 -7.10 10.12 17.90
C ARG A 356 -6.44 9.94 19.25
N GLU A 357 -7.14 9.33 20.20
CA GLU A 357 -6.66 9.14 21.57
C GLU A 357 -5.73 7.94 21.69
N GLY A 358 -6.10 6.80 21.08
CA GLY A 358 -5.33 5.56 21.17
C GLY A 358 -3.92 5.68 20.58
N SER A 359 -3.76 6.28 19.40
CA SER A 359 -2.43 6.48 18.81
C SER A 359 -1.55 7.39 19.66
N ALA A 360 -2.14 8.45 20.25
CA ALA A 360 -1.43 9.35 21.16
C ALA A 360 -1.01 8.66 22.46
N TRP A 361 -1.86 7.77 23.01
CA TRP A 361 -1.54 6.99 24.19
C TRP A 361 -0.43 5.97 23.90
N MET A 362 -0.55 5.21 22.82
CA MET A 362 0.50 4.27 22.39
C MET A 362 1.85 4.97 22.22
N ARG A 363 1.87 6.16 21.61
CA ARG A 363 3.09 6.96 21.50
C ARG A 363 3.69 7.29 22.87
N LYS A 364 2.88 7.81 23.82
CA LYS A 364 3.34 8.17 25.17
C LYS A 364 3.88 6.95 25.94
N ILE A 365 3.27 5.78 25.77
CA ILE A 365 3.75 4.55 26.39
C ILE A 365 5.10 4.15 25.78
N LEU A 366 5.22 4.16 24.45
CA LEU A 366 6.48 3.84 23.78
C LEU A 366 7.58 4.85 24.05
N ASP A 367 7.27 6.15 24.14
CA ASP A 367 8.22 7.18 24.55
C ASP A 367 8.79 6.83 25.94
N ARG A 368 7.93 6.49 26.91
CA ARG A 368 8.34 6.08 28.26
C ARG A 368 9.22 4.81 28.28
N ILE A 369 8.87 3.81 27.45
CA ILE A 369 9.67 2.58 27.34
C ILE A 369 11.06 2.88 26.73
N VAL A 370 11.12 3.72 25.69
CA VAL A 370 12.39 4.13 25.06
C VAL A 370 13.27 4.90 26.03
N ASP A 371 12.67 5.75 26.87
CA ASP A 371 13.39 6.57 27.87
C ASP A 371 13.81 5.76 29.12
N GLY A 372 13.62 4.44 29.12
CA GLY A 372 14.00 3.55 30.24
C GLY A 372 13.08 3.62 31.45
N MET A 373 11.89 4.20 31.31
CA MET A 373 10.86 4.34 32.34
C MET A 373 9.66 3.44 32.11
N GLY A 374 9.86 2.33 31.38
CA GLY A 374 8.83 1.34 31.10
C GLY A 374 8.28 0.70 32.39
N ARG A 375 7.03 0.36 32.39
CA ARG A 375 6.29 -0.26 33.52
C ARG A 375 5.84 -1.66 33.14
N ALA A 376 5.66 -2.53 34.12
CA ALA A 376 5.17 -3.90 33.95
C ALA A 376 3.92 -4.02 33.03
N LYS A 377 2.96 -3.11 33.20
CA LYS A 377 1.72 -3.10 32.44
C LYS A 377 1.78 -2.43 31.08
N ASP A 378 2.90 -1.83 30.67
CA ASP A 378 2.97 -1.02 29.45
C ASP A 378 2.82 -1.86 28.19
N ILE A 379 3.40 -3.06 28.17
CA ILE A 379 3.30 -3.99 27.03
C ILE A 379 1.87 -4.48 26.89
N ASP A 380 1.23 -4.91 27.99
CA ASP A 380 -0.15 -5.37 27.99
C ASP A 380 -1.10 -4.25 27.54
N MET A 381 -0.87 -3.02 27.99
CA MET A 381 -1.65 -1.85 27.60
C MET A 381 -1.50 -1.53 26.11
N LEU A 382 -0.29 -1.66 25.54
CA LEU A 382 -0.08 -1.50 24.10
C LEU A 382 -0.85 -2.55 23.31
N MET A 383 -0.87 -3.81 23.78
CA MET A 383 -1.58 -4.91 23.13
C MET A 383 -3.11 -4.78 23.26
N GLU A 384 -3.60 -4.20 24.35
CA GLU A 384 -5.02 -3.89 24.51
C GLU A 384 -5.45 -2.73 23.61
N LEU A 385 -4.67 -1.65 23.57
CA LEU A 385 -4.94 -0.50 22.71
C LEU A 385 -4.95 -0.89 21.23
N GLU A 386 -3.97 -1.68 20.75
CA GLU A 386 -3.92 -2.09 19.37
C GLU A 386 -5.15 -2.93 18.98
N LYS A 387 -5.56 -3.82 19.86
CA LYS A 387 -6.73 -4.69 19.66
C LYS A 387 -8.02 -3.88 19.54
N THR A 388 -8.20 -2.89 20.40
CA THR A 388 -9.45 -2.11 20.48
C THR A 388 -9.49 -0.95 19.51
N MET A 389 -8.34 -0.41 19.08
CA MET A 389 -8.25 0.74 18.19
C MET A 389 -8.46 0.36 16.70
N GLY A 390 -7.77 -0.66 16.18
CA GLY A 390 -7.73 -0.94 14.75
C GLY A 390 -8.12 -2.37 14.36
N ILE A 391 -7.80 -3.37 15.18
CA ILE A 391 -8.06 -4.78 14.83
C ILE A 391 -9.54 -5.14 14.91
N MET A 392 -10.28 -4.48 15.82
CA MET A 392 -11.72 -4.70 15.96
C MET A 392 -12.47 -3.97 14.83
N PRO A 393 -13.21 -4.68 13.97
CA PRO A 393 -13.95 -4.05 12.88
C PRO A 393 -14.97 -3.00 13.37
N GLY A 394 -15.08 -1.90 12.64
CA GLY A 394 -16.09 -0.87 12.90
C GLY A 394 -15.79 0.10 14.04
N THR A 395 -14.61 0.05 14.64
CA THR A 395 -14.20 1.00 15.69
C THR A 395 -13.70 2.33 15.12
N THR A 396 -13.19 2.33 13.88
CA THR A 396 -12.69 3.52 13.18
C THR A 396 -13.18 3.56 11.73
N ILE A 397 -13.11 4.74 11.11
CA ILE A 397 -13.64 4.99 9.75
C ILE A 397 -12.66 4.51 8.68
N CYS A 398 -11.35 4.59 8.92
CA CYS A 398 -10.32 4.27 7.92
C CYS A 398 -9.22 3.38 8.47
N GLY A 399 -8.36 2.86 7.57
CA GLY A 399 -7.29 1.93 7.89
C GLY A 399 -6.04 2.52 8.58
N LEU A 400 -6.02 3.82 8.96
CA LEU A 400 -4.89 4.39 9.68
C LEU A 400 -4.69 3.70 11.05
N ALA A 401 -5.79 3.46 11.75
CA ALA A 401 -5.76 2.76 13.02
C ALA A 401 -5.31 1.30 12.87
N ASP A 402 -5.78 0.62 11.80
CA ASP A 402 -5.31 -0.74 11.46
C ASP A 402 -3.80 -0.77 11.26
N GLY A 403 -3.25 0.20 10.49
CA GLY A 403 -1.81 0.31 10.27
C GLY A 403 -1.02 0.47 11.57
N THR A 404 -1.48 1.33 12.47
CA THR A 404 -0.87 1.50 13.80
C THR A 404 -0.92 0.21 14.62
N SER A 405 -2.06 -0.46 14.60
CA SER A 405 -2.31 -1.67 15.37
C SER A 405 -1.48 -2.84 14.85
N TRP A 406 -1.44 -3.07 13.54
CA TRP A 406 -0.63 -4.14 12.95
C TRP A 406 0.87 -3.94 13.12
N ALA A 407 1.36 -2.69 13.00
CA ALA A 407 2.74 -2.38 13.35
C ALA A 407 3.03 -2.76 14.80
N THR A 408 2.23 -2.27 15.75
CA THR A 408 2.41 -2.54 17.20
C THR A 408 2.38 -4.04 17.50
N ARG A 409 1.37 -4.74 17.04
CA ARG A 409 1.18 -6.19 17.25
C ARG A 409 2.36 -7.00 16.74
N THR A 410 2.78 -6.76 15.51
CA THR A 410 3.84 -7.58 14.89
C THR A 410 5.20 -7.33 15.49
N PHE A 411 5.53 -6.08 15.85
CA PHE A 411 6.78 -5.75 16.54
C PHE A 411 6.82 -6.37 17.94
N ILE A 412 5.79 -6.18 18.75
CA ILE A 412 5.77 -6.72 20.13
C ILE A 412 5.80 -8.25 20.10
N ASN A 413 4.99 -8.91 19.25
CA ASN A 413 4.97 -10.37 19.22
C ASN A 413 6.31 -11.00 18.78
N LYS A 414 7.06 -10.34 17.89
CA LYS A 414 8.32 -10.89 17.38
C LYS A 414 9.55 -10.51 18.21
N TYR A 415 9.50 -9.36 18.89
CA TYR A 415 10.63 -8.82 19.63
C TYR A 415 10.29 -8.55 21.08
N TYR A 416 9.39 -9.36 21.66
CA TYR A 416 8.89 -9.20 23.03
C TYR A 416 10.01 -8.98 24.05
N ASP A 417 11.09 -9.72 23.98
CA ASP A 417 12.21 -9.65 24.93
C ASP A 417 12.90 -8.27 24.93
N GLU A 418 12.98 -7.57 23.79
CA GLU A 418 13.54 -6.23 23.73
C GLU A 418 12.64 -5.19 24.43
N PHE A 419 11.31 -5.40 24.40
CA PHE A 419 10.36 -4.57 25.12
C PHE A 419 10.40 -4.88 26.61
N ALA A 420 10.37 -6.17 26.96
CA ALA A 420 10.39 -6.63 28.36
C ALA A 420 11.67 -6.18 29.11
N ALA A 421 12.83 -6.21 28.44
CA ALA A 421 14.08 -5.73 29.01
C ALA A 421 14.05 -4.27 29.42
N ARG A 422 13.14 -3.46 28.87
CA ARG A 422 12.94 -2.03 29.20
C ARG A 422 11.77 -1.77 30.14
N CYS A 423 11.10 -2.85 30.56
CA CYS A 423 10.01 -2.84 31.52
C CYS A 423 10.34 -3.78 32.67
N PRO A 424 11.27 -3.38 33.59
CA PRO A 424 11.87 -4.29 34.58
C PRO A 424 10.86 -4.95 35.53
N ASP A 425 9.69 -4.34 35.69
CA ASP A 425 8.62 -4.84 36.55
C ASP A 425 7.63 -5.75 35.83
N VAL A 426 7.95 -6.21 34.61
CA VAL A 426 7.07 -7.16 33.90
C VAL A 426 7.05 -8.48 34.67
N PRO A 427 5.90 -8.96 35.17
CA PRO A 427 5.79 -10.25 35.86
C PRO A 427 6.30 -11.34 34.93
N GLU A 428 7.03 -12.33 35.47
CA GLU A 428 7.37 -13.53 34.73
C GLU A 428 6.11 -14.15 34.15
N PRO A 429 6.12 -14.65 32.90
CA PRO A 429 4.97 -15.35 32.35
C PRO A 429 4.60 -16.49 33.29
N THR A 430 3.43 -16.43 33.88
CA THR A 430 2.91 -17.55 34.67
C THR A 430 2.84 -18.74 33.70
N ASP A 431 3.49 -19.83 34.06
CA ASP A 431 3.39 -21.10 33.33
C ASP A 431 1.91 -21.40 33.12
N GLY A 432 1.56 -21.47 31.84
CA GLY A 432 0.15 -21.49 31.43
C GLY A 432 -0.63 -22.64 32.00
N THR A 433 -1.22 -22.42 33.17
CA THR A 433 -2.32 -23.22 33.68
C THR A 433 -3.52 -22.29 33.85
N GLY A 434 -4.42 -22.39 32.92
CA GLY A 434 -5.84 -22.07 33.12
C GLY A 434 -6.28 -20.65 32.79
N VAL A 435 -6.73 -20.45 31.58
CA VAL A 435 -8.07 -19.90 31.38
C VAL A 435 -8.74 -20.76 30.30
N ASP A 436 -9.43 -21.78 30.76
CA ASP A 436 -10.49 -22.43 29.99
C ASP A 436 -11.62 -21.43 29.82
N GLY A 437 -11.63 -20.79 28.68
CA GLY A 437 -12.73 -19.93 28.25
C GLY A 437 -13.85 -20.75 27.60
N THR A 438 -14.49 -21.62 28.36
CA THR A 438 -15.82 -22.15 28.00
C THR A 438 -16.88 -21.18 28.44
N SER A 439 -17.53 -20.54 27.51
CA SER A 439 -18.95 -20.15 27.57
C SER A 439 -19.35 -19.69 26.17
N ALA A 440 -20.10 -20.48 25.51
CA ALA A 440 -21.56 -20.67 25.58
C ALA A 440 -22.31 -19.43 25.06
N GLY A 441 -23.06 -19.67 24.01
CA GLY A 441 -24.34 -19.00 23.81
C GLY A 441 -24.41 -18.02 22.62
N THR A 442 -24.70 -18.53 21.47
CA THR A 442 -25.47 -17.83 20.42
C THR A 442 -26.89 -17.55 20.92
N PRO A 443 -27.49 -16.43 20.47
CA PRO A 443 -28.65 -16.64 19.62
C PRO A 443 -28.59 -15.77 18.36
N GLY A 444 -29.15 -16.36 17.29
CA GLY A 444 -29.16 -15.87 15.95
C GLY A 444 -29.88 -14.55 15.72
N SER A 445 -29.46 -13.86 14.67
CA SER A 445 -30.30 -12.92 13.95
C SER A 445 -30.01 -13.00 12.48
N THR A 446 -31.06 -13.04 11.76
CA THR A 446 -31.35 -13.16 10.34
C THR A 446 -30.64 -12.15 9.50
N GLY A 447 -30.31 -12.58 8.26
CA GLY A 447 -29.46 -11.95 7.27
C GLY A 447 -29.87 -10.58 6.77
N ALA A 448 -28.82 -9.87 6.38
CA ALA A 448 -28.86 -8.84 5.37
C ALA A 448 -27.71 -9.08 4.38
N PRO A 449 -27.86 -8.79 3.10
CA PRO A 449 -26.94 -9.24 2.07
C PRO A 449 -25.71 -8.35 1.91
N GLY A 450 -24.55 -8.95 1.86
CA GLY A 450 -23.43 -8.51 1.03
C GLY A 450 -22.61 -7.32 1.53
N VAL A 451 -22.01 -7.40 2.71
CA VAL A 451 -20.79 -6.65 3.02
C VAL A 451 -19.62 -7.50 2.56
N VAL A 452 -18.85 -6.99 1.61
CA VAL A 452 -17.56 -7.59 1.19
C VAL A 452 -16.72 -7.75 2.46
N GLY A 453 -16.43 -8.99 2.82
CA GLY A 453 -15.88 -9.36 4.10
C GLY A 453 -14.61 -8.59 4.46
N THR A 454 -14.67 -7.93 5.58
CA THR A 454 -13.49 -7.66 6.39
C THR A 454 -12.81 -9.00 6.66
N PRO A 455 -11.50 -9.09 6.47
CA PRO A 455 -10.76 -10.34 6.60
C PRO A 455 -10.94 -10.89 8.00
N GLY A 456 -11.40 -12.14 8.09
CA GLY A 456 -11.53 -12.84 9.34
C GLY A 456 -10.27 -12.75 10.19
N THR A 457 -10.45 -12.50 11.45
CA THR A 457 -9.41 -12.54 12.47
C THR A 457 -8.71 -13.90 12.42
N VAL A 458 -7.47 -13.92 11.95
CA VAL A 458 -6.60 -15.08 12.17
C VAL A 458 -6.24 -15.08 13.65
N PRO A 459 -6.52 -16.14 14.41
CA PRO A 459 -6.04 -16.24 15.78
C PRO A 459 -4.52 -16.34 15.73
N LEU A 460 -3.82 -15.25 16.01
CA LEU A 460 -2.39 -15.28 16.23
C LEU A 460 -2.16 -15.78 17.65
N THR A 461 -1.83 -17.05 17.75
CA THR A 461 -1.30 -17.63 18.99
C THR A 461 0.05 -16.95 19.25
N ILE A 462 0.22 -16.33 20.41
CA ILE A 462 1.51 -15.81 20.84
C ILE A 462 2.44 -17.02 21.00
N ASN A 463 3.36 -17.21 20.07
CA ASN A 463 4.35 -18.26 20.16
C ASN A 463 5.43 -17.81 21.16
N ARG A 464 5.23 -18.13 22.42
CA ARG A 464 6.24 -17.93 23.49
C ARG A 464 7.34 -18.97 23.26
N GLY A 465 8.31 -18.64 22.38
CA GLY A 465 9.44 -19.48 22.07
C GLY A 465 10.20 -19.89 23.34
N ARG A 466 10.59 -21.16 23.40
CA ARG A 466 11.41 -21.71 24.48
C ARG A 466 12.67 -20.86 24.64
N ARG A 467 12.89 -20.37 25.87
CA ARG A 467 14.14 -19.71 26.25
C ARG A 467 15.31 -20.67 26.05
N ASN A 468 16.23 -20.34 25.14
CA ASN A 468 17.59 -20.87 25.22
C ASN A 468 18.31 -20.05 26.30
N VAL A 469 18.46 -20.65 27.47
CA VAL A 469 19.31 -20.12 28.55
C VAL A 469 20.75 -20.12 28.07
N VAL A 470 21.26 -18.97 27.68
CA VAL A 470 22.69 -18.75 27.47
C VAL A 470 23.31 -18.52 28.86
N THR A 471 23.95 -19.52 29.39
CA THR A 471 24.79 -19.40 30.59
C THR A 471 25.96 -18.44 30.29
N PRO A 472 26.26 -17.46 31.13
CA PRO A 472 27.44 -16.61 30.92
C PRO A 472 28.69 -17.44 31.14
N MET A 473 29.57 -17.49 30.13
CA MET A 473 30.95 -18.04 30.30
C MET A 473 31.71 -17.10 31.23
N GLY A 474 32.26 -17.75 32.27
CA GLY A 474 33.05 -17.11 33.29
C GLY A 474 34.29 -16.41 32.73
N SER A 475 34.60 -15.32 33.36
CA SER A 475 35.85 -14.58 33.27
C SER A 475 37.04 -15.52 33.61
N ASN A 476 37.95 -15.75 32.68
CA ASN A 476 39.30 -16.23 33.00
C ASN A 476 40.30 -15.12 32.70
N THR A 477 40.82 -14.59 33.79
CA THR A 477 42.08 -13.84 33.90
C THR A 477 43.25 -14.72 33.53
N ARG A 478 44.03 -14.34 32.53
CA ARG A 478 45.49 -14.20 32.53
C ARG A 478 45.95 -13.51 31.26
#